data_148d948c91f8be14b5cb309173ae165a
#
_entry.id   148d948c91f8be14b5cb309173ae165a
#
_cell.length_a   1.000
_cell.length_b   1.000
_cell.length_c   1.000
_cell.angle_alpha   90.00
_cell.angle_beta   90.00
_cell.angle_gamma   90.00
#
_symmetry.space_group_name_H-M   'P 1'
#
loop_
_entity.id
_entity.type
_entity.pdbx_description
1 polymer ?
#
loop_
_entity_poly.entity_id
_entity_poly.type
_entity_poly.pdbx_seq_one_letter_code
_entity_poly.pdbx_strand_id
1 'polypeptide(L)'
;MKHTLLIKDWLSSFLSLLFPRCCVVCGRPLAKGEECICTVCNINLPRTNYHLRKDNPVERLFWGQIPLERATSFFFYEKGSDFRLILHRLKYGGQKEIGAIMGRYMAAELLSSHFFQGIDAVSYTHLTLPTKA
;
A
#
# COMPACT_ATOMS: atom_id res chain seq x y z
N MET A 1 -36.86 -7.97 -9.86
CA MET A 1 -35.38 -7.84 -9.78
C MET A 1 -34.87 -6.71 -8.87
N LYS A 2 -35.59 -5.62 -8.64
CA LYS A 2 -35.13 -4.51 -7.75
C LYS A 2 -35.16 -4.85 -6.24
N HIS A 3 -36.08 -5.69 -5.78
CA HIS A 3 -36.19 -6.07 -4.37
C HIS A 3 -35.03 -6.95 -3.84
N THR A 4 -34.45 -7.77 -4.69
CA THR A 4 -33.32 -8.67 -4.30
C THR A 4 -32.03 -7.88 -4.08
N LEU A 5 -31.83 -6.76 -4.77
CA LEU A 5 -30.67 -5.87 -4.58
C LEU A 5 -30.79 -5.12 -3.26
N LEU A 6 -31.97 -4.59 -2.92
CA LEU A 6 -32.22 -3.87 -1.66
C LEU A 6 -32.02 -4.76 -0.42
N ILE A 7 -32.44 -6.04 -0.50
CA ILE A 7 -32.28 -7.00 0.60
C ILE A 7 -30.79 -7.35 0.80
N LYS A 8 -30.04 -7.50 -0.29
CA LYS A 8 -28.58 -7.74 -0.22
C LYS A 8 -27.84 -6.54 0.39
N ASP A 9 -28.20 -5.33 -0.01
CA ASP A 9 -27.59 -4.12 0.52
C ASP A 9 -27.93 -3.91 2.00
N TRP A 10 -29.17 -4.23 2.40
CA TRP A 10 -29.59 -4.15 3.79
C TRP A 10 -28.89 -5.19 4.67
N LEU A 11 -28.79 -6.43 4.18
CA LEU A 11 -28.11 -7.52 4.89
C LEU A 11 -26.61 -7.27 4.99
N SER A 12 -25.97 -6.75 3.92
CA SER A 12 -24.54 -6.38 3.95
C SER A 12 -24.28 -5.22 4.93
N SER A 13 -25.17 -4.26 4.99
CA SER A 13 -25.09 -3.12 5.94
C SER A 13 -25.27 -3.61 7.38
N PHE A 14 -26.18 -4.53 7.64
CA PHE A 14 -26.38 -5.14 8.94
C PHE A 14 -25.17 -6.00 9.38
N LEU A 15 -24.64 -6.82 8.46
CA LEU A 15 -23.42 -7.59 8.73
C LEU A 15 -22.19 -6.71 8.98
N SER A 16 -22.07 -5.59 8.27
CA SER A 16 -20.98 -4.65 8.50
C SER A 16 -21.09 -3.90 9.84
N LEU A 17 -22.29 -3.85 10.42
CA LEU A 17 -22.49 -3.34 11.78
C LEU A 17 -22.01 -4.32 12.84
N LEU A 18 -22.20 -5.63 12.62
CA LEU A 18 -21.75 -6.69 13.54
C LEU A 18 -20.28 -7.03 13.36
N PHE A 19 -19.77 -6.95 12.13
CA PHE A 19 -18.38 -7.26 11.77
C PHE A 19 -17.77 -6.12 10.95
N PRO A 20 -17.51 -4.95 11.56
CA PRO A 20 -16.95 -3.82 10.84
C PRO A 20 -15.54 -4.15 10.36
N ARG A 21 -15.23 -3.77 9.11
CA ARG A 21 -13.84 -3.78 8.65
C ARG A 21 -13.08 -2.71 9.43
N CYS A 22 -11.96 -3.11 10.02
CA CYS A 22 -11.16 -2.21 10.84
C CYS A 22 -9.88 -1.78 10.13
N CYS A 23 -9.47 -0.56 10.40
CA CYS A 23 -8.18 -0.04 9.94
C CYS A 23 -7.04 -0.91 10.43
N VAL A 24 -6.13 -1.31 9.54
CA VAL A 24 -4.99 -2.15 9.83
C VAL A 24 -4.04 -1.51 10.86
N VAL A 25 -3.96 -0.20 10.87
CA VAL A 25 -3.04 0.58 11.71
C VAL A 25 -3.66 0.87 13.08
N CYS A 26 -4.79 1.57 13.12
CA CYS A 26 -5.37 2.07 14.38
C CYS A 26 -6.52 1.22 14.93
N GLY A 27 -6.96 0.19 14.21
CA GLY A 27 -8.06 -0.69 14.64
C GLY A 27 -9.46 -0.06 14.60
N ARG A 28 -9.62 1.21 14.26
CA ARG A 28 -10.94 1.87 14.16
C ARG A 28 -11.74 1.31 12.98
N PRO A 29 -13.08 1.27 13.09
CA PRO A 29 -13.94 0.90 11.97
C PRO A 29 -13.67 1.79 10.76
N LEU A 30 -13.62 1.18 9.58
CA LEU A 30 -13.44 1.89 8.32
C LEU A 30 -14.77 2.51 7.87
N ALA A 31 -14.71 3.74 7.40
CA ALA A 31 -15.84 4.43 6.80
C ALA A 31 -16.11 3.90 5.38
N LYS A 32 -17.26 4.28 4.82
CA LYS A 32 -17.61 3.94 3.44
C LYS A 32 -16.60 4.58 2.48
N GLY A 33 -15.97 3.77 1.66
CA GLY A 33 -14.91 4.20 0.73
C GLY A 33 -13.48 4.02 1.25
N GLU A 34 -13.29 3.71 2.54
CA GLU A 34 -12.00 3.31 3.07
C GLU A 34 -11.80 1.80 2.89
N GLU A 35 -10.59 1.37 2.56
CA GLU A 35 -10.34 -0.03 2.18
C GLU A 35 -9.58 -0.83 3.25
N CYS A 36 -8.33 -0.47 3.56
CA CYS A 36 -7.51 -1.16 4.56
C CYS A 36 -6.97 -0.24 5.64
N ILE A 37 -6.80 1.04 5.34
CA ILE A 37 -6.43 2.07 6.30
C ILE A 37 -7.43 3.22 6.25
N CYS A 38 -7.71 3.81 7.41
CA CYS A 38 -8.60 4.97 7.49
C CYS A 38 -7.91 6.22 6.95
N THR A 39 -8.69 7.23 6.58
CA THR A 39 -8.19 8.50 6.05
C THR A 39 -7.16 9.16 6.96
N VAL A 40 -7.37 9.12 8.27
CA VAL A 40 -6.44 9.69 9.26
C VAL A 40 -5.09 8.97 9.22
N CYS A 41 -5.08 7.63 9.21
CA CYS A 41 -3.85 6.85 9.10
C CYS A 41 -3.18 7.02 7.72
N ASN A 42 -3.95 7.20 6.67
CA ASN A 42 -3.41 7.46 5.34
C ASN A 42 -2.69 8.82 5.27
N ILE A 43 -3.26 9.86 5.87
CA ILE A 43 -2.63 11.19 5.95
C ILE A 43 -1.35 11.13 6.79
N ASN A 44 -1.38 10.41 7.92
CA ASN A 44 -0.24 10.28 8.84
C ASN A 44 0.77 9.19 8.43
N LEU A 45 0.55 8.51 7.31
CA LEU A 45 1.51 7.51 6.82
C LEU A 45 2.89 8.17 6.63
N PRO A 46 3.97 7.63 7.22
CA PRO A 46 5.30 8.22 7.14
C PRO A 46 5.91 8.05 5.74
N ARG A 47 5.39 8.79 4.77
CA ARG A 47 5.83 8.75 3.37
C ARG A 47 7.25 9.26 3.23
N THR A 48 8.05 8.60 2.39
CA THR A 48 9.42 9.03 2.12
C THR A 48 9.47 10.21 1.16
N ASN A 49 8.52 10.30 0.24
CA ASN A 49 8.49 11.28 -0.86
C ASN A 49 9.77 11.28 -1.73
N TYR A 50 10.51 10.17 -1.72
CA TYR A 50 11.76 10.07 -2.47
C TYR A 50 11.56 10.10 -3.99
N HIS A 51 10.37 9.75 -4.47
CA HIS A 51 10.00 9.85 -5.88
C HIS A 51 10.04 11.30 -6.43
N LEU A 52 9.96 12.29 -5.55
CA LEU A 52 10.03 13.72 -5.93
C LEU A 52 11.46 14.22 -6.11
N ARG A 53 12.49 13.47 -5.67
CA ARG A 53 13.88 13.89 -5.68
C ARG A 53 14.74 12.91 -6.47
N LYS A 54 15.64 13.45 -7.30
CA LYS A 54 16.78 12.69 -7.83
C LYS A 54 17.86 12.58 -6.75
N ASP A 55 18.71 11.56 -6.87
CA ASP A 55 19.81 11.29 -5.95
C ASP A 55 19.35 11.08 -4.48
N ASN A 56 18.17 10.47 -4.34
CA ASN A 56 17.60 10.16 -3.04
C ASN A 56 18.37 9.01 -2.35
N PRO A 57 18.19 8.80 -1.03
CA PRO A 57 18.90 7.75 -0.30
C PRO A 57 18.75 6.34 -0.86
N VAL A 58 17.61 6.03 -1.50
CA VAL A 58 17.38 4.70 -2.11
C VAL A 58 18.20 4.55 -3.39
N GLU A 59 18.25 5.56 -4.24
CA GLU A 59 19.07 5.57 -5.45
C GLU A 59 20.57 5.41 -5.12
N ARG A 60 21.04 6.08 -4.06
CA ARG A 60 22.43 5.99 -3.61
C ARG A 60 22.88 4.60 -3.20
N LEU A 61 21.97 3.75 -2.71
CA LEU A 61 22.29 2.36 -2.37
C LEU A 61 22.75 1.53 -3.58
N PHE A 62 22.35 1.94 -4.77
CA PHE A 62 22.65 1.21 -6.01
C PHE A 62 23.79 1.85 -6.83
N TRP A 63 24.32 2.99 -6.38
CA TRP A 63 25.41 3.65 -7.10
C TRP A 63 26.63 2.74 -7.23
N GLY A 64 27.14 2.63 -8.45
CA GLY A 64 28.30 1.81 -8.78
C GLY A 64 28.03 0.30 -8.81
N GLN A 65 26.80 -0.15 -8.51
CA GLN A 65 26.43 -1.57 -8.57
C GLN A 65 25.64 -1.90 -9.83
N ILE A 66 24.60 -1.12 -10.10
CA ILE A 66 23.75 -1.29 -11.29
C ILE A 66 23.37 0.07 -11.86
N PRO A 67 23.22 0.19 -13.18
CA PRO A 67 22.68 1.40 -13.78
C PRO A 67 21.17 1.49 -13.49
N LEU A 68 20.77 2.42 -12.64
CA LEU A 68 19.37 2.73 -12.33
C LEU A 68 19.03 4.12 -12.80
N GLU A 69 17.90 4.26 -13.49
CA GLU A 69 17.35 5.58 -13.81
C GLU A 69 16.73 6.24 -12.57
N ARG A 70 15.88 5.50 -11.85
CA ARG A 70 15.20 5.96 -10.65
C ARG A 70 14.99 4.83 -9.63
N ALA A 71 15.03 5.19 -8.36
CA ALA A 71 14.61 4.31 -7.27
C ALA A 71 13.83 5.08 -6.20
N THR A 72 12.87 4.42 -5.55
CA THR A 72 12.09 5.03 -4.48
C THR A 72 11.60 3.98 -3.48
N SER A 73 11.18 4.45 -2.31
CA SER A 73 10.41 3.67 -1.35
C SER A 73 9.14 4.45 -0.99
N PHE A 74 8.10 3.77 -0.54
CA PHE A 74 6.81 4.40 -0.31
C PHE A 74 6.72 5.06 1.06
N PHE A 75 7.02 4.32 2.13
CA PHE A 75 6.99 4.84 3.49
C PHE A 75 8.14 4.26 4.34
N PHE A 76 8.47 4.96 5.43
CA PHE A 76 9.47 4.51 6.38
C PHE A 76 8.94 3.37 7.24
N TYR A 77 9.77 2.35 7.43
CA TYR A 77 9.51 1.27 8.38
C TYR A 77 10.19 1.59 9.72
N GLU A 78 9.38 1.78 10.76
CA GLU A 78 9.85 1.99 12.12
C GLU A 78 9.30 0.89 13.04
N LYS A 79 10.19 0.21 13.76
CA LYS A 79 9.81 -0.94 14.61
C LYS A 79 8.81 -0.57 15.72
N GLY A 80 8.85 0.65 16.24
CA GLY A 80 7.96 1.17 17.28
C GLY A 80 6.64 1.75 16.76
N SER A 81 6.49 1.91 15.45
CA SER A 81 5.31 2.51 14.84
C SER A 81 4.21 1.50 14.56
N ASP A 82 2.95 1.91 14.74
CA ASP A 82 1.79 1.08 14.37
C ASP A 82 1.71 0.80 12.86
N PHE A 83 2.33 1.62 12.04
CA PHE A 83 2.40 1.42 10.58
C PHE A 83 3.15 0.13 10.18
N ARG A 84 3.99 -0.43 11.05
CA ARG A 84 4.58 -1.76 10.87
C ARG A 84 3.53 -2.85 10.64
N LEU A 85 2.32 -2.68 11.19
CA LEU A 85 1.22 -3.65 11.08
C LEU A 85 0.79 -3.86 9.63
N ILE A 86 0.94 -2.85 8.75
CA ILE A 86 0.67 -2.97 7.32
C ILE A 86 1.51 -4.10 6.72
N LEU A 87 2.82 -4.04 6.93
CA LEU A 87 3.75 -5.05 6.40
C LEU A 87 3.62 -6.39 7.13
N HIS A 88 3.38 -6.37 8.45
CA HIS A 88 3.22 -7.58 9.22
C HIS A 88 2.00 -8.39 8.77
N ARG A 89 0.85 -7.75 8.59
CA ARG A 89 -0.37 -8.41 8.12
C ARG A 89 -0.26 -8.86 6.67
N LEU A 90 0.44 -8.09 5.82
CA LEU A 90 0.72 -8.48 4.45
C LEU A 90 1.58 -9.74 4.39
N LYS A 91 2.67 -9.81 5.17
CA LYS A 91 3.63 -10.92 5.13
C LYS A 91 3.15 -12.17 5.88
N TYR A 92 2.52 -11.99 7.03
CA TYR A 92 2.21 -13.08 7.95
C TYR A 92 0.71 -13.28 8.20
N GLY A 93 -0.11 -12.27 7.92
CA GLY A 93 -1.56 -12.33 8.12
C GLY A 93 -2.35 -12.84 6.91
N GLY A 94 -1.69 -13.20 5.81
CA GLY A 94 -2.36 -13.68 4.60
C GLY A 94 -3.24 -12.64 3.88
N GLN A 95 -3.21 -11.38 4.30
CA GLN A 95 -4.05 -10.30 3.78
C GLN A 95 -3.40 -9.65 2.55
N LYS A 96 -3.40 -10.36 1.43
CA LYS A 96 -2.79 -9.92 0.17
C LYS A 96 -3.40 -8.62 -0.39
N GLU A 97 -4.66 -8.36 -0.06
CA GLU A 97 -5.41 -7.17 -0.47
C GLU A 97 -4.74 -5.87 0.01
N ILE A 98 -4.07 -5.91 1.18
CA ILE A 98 -3.30 -4.77 1.70
C ILE A 98 -2.21 -4.36 0.71
N GLY A 99 -1.50 -5.32 0.12
CA GLY A 99 -0.47 -5.06 -0.87
C GLY A 99 -1.01 -4.37 -2.13
N ALA A 100 -2.15 -4.84 -2.63
CA ALA A 100 -2.81 -4.23 -3.78
C ALA A 100 -3.28 -2.79 -3.50
N ILE A 101 -3.82 -2.54 -2.31
CA ILE A 101 -4.30 -1.22 -1.90
C ILE A 101 -3.12 -0.26 -1.72
N MET A 102 -2.06 -0.68 -1.00
CA MET A 102 -0.85 0.12 -0.83
C MET A 102 -0.16 0.39 -2.16
N GLY A 103 -0.14 -0.59 -3.06
CA GLY A 103 0.39 -0.44 -4.42
C GLY A 103 -0.39 0.61 -5.23
N ARG A 104 -1.71 0.67 -5.11
CA ARG A 104 -2.53 1.72 -5.77
C ARG A 104 -2.22 3.11 -5.22
N TYR A 105 -2.06 3.27 -3.90
CA TYR A 105 -1.70 4.56 -3.30
C TYR A 105 -0.32 5.01 -3.79
N MET A 106 0.67 4.12 -3.77
CA MET A 106 2.00 4.41 -4.30
C MET A 106 1.95 4.75 -5.80
N ALA A 107 1.24 3.97 -6.59
CA ALA A 107 1.12 4.21 -8.03
C ALA A 107 0.50 5.57 -8.34
N ALA A 108 -0.53 5.99 -7.60
CA ALA A 108 -1.15 7.29 -7.78
C ALA A 108 -0.16 8.44 -7.51
N GLU A 109 0.69 8.33 -6.49
CA GLU A 109 1.73 9.32 -6.20
C GLU A 109 2.82 9.34 -7.29
N LEU A 110 3.27 8.17 -7.73
CA LEU A 110 4.30 8.06 -8.77
C LEU A 110 3.81 8.59 -10.13
N LEU A 111 2.57 8.30 -10.49
CA LEU A 111 1.97 8.80 -11.74
C LEU A 111 1.82 10.33 -11.72
N SER A 112 1.40 10.90 -10.60
CA SER A 112 1.24 12.36 -10.47
C SER A 112 2.57 13.11 -10.53
N SER A 113 3.68 12.48 -10.17
CA SER A 113 5.02 13.06 -10.16
C SER A 113 5.83 12.83 -11.43
N HIS A 114 5.23 12.25 -12.46
CA HIS A 114 5.93 11.86 -13.70
C HIS A 114 7.17 10.96 -13.46
N PHE A 115 7.16 10.18 -12.40
CA PHE A 115 8.28 9.33 -11.99
C PHE A 115 8.69 8.32 -13.07
N PHE A 116 7.75 7.84 -13.86
CA PHE A 116 7.97 6.81 -14.88
C PHE A 116 8.43 7.34 -16.24
N GLN A 117 8.67 8.63 -16.39
CA GLN A 117 9.17 9.18 -17.66
C GLN A 117 10.57 8.64 -17.97
N GLY A 118 10.74 8.07 -19.17
CA GLY A 118 12.01 7.51 -19.63
C GLY A 118 12.38 6.17 -18.98
N ILE A 119 11.43 5.48 -18.32
CA ILE A 119 11.64 4.18 -17.71
C ILE A 119 11.03 3.10 -18.61
N ASP A 120 11.86 2.13 -19.03
CA ASP A 120 11.44 1.00 -19.88
C ASP A 120 11.03 -0.23 -19.07
N ALA A 121 11.65 -0.43 -17.88
CA ALA A 121 11.39 -1.55 -17.01
C ALA A 121 11.45 -1.18 -15.53
N VAL A 122 10.66 -1.87 -14.71
CA VAL A 122 10.63 -1.71 -13.25
C VAL A 122 10.99 -3.02 -12.57
N SER A 123 11.91 -2.96 -11.60
CA SER A 123 12.25 -4.07 -10.71
C SER A 123 12.04 -3.68 -9.25
N TYR A 124 11.81 -4.66 -8.39
CA TYR A 124 11.63 -4.42 -6.95
C TYR A 124 12.40 -5.43 -6.12
N THR A 125 12.83 -5.03 -4.92
CA THR A 125 13.77 -5.77 -4.08
C THR A 125 13.26 -7.09 -3.50
N HIS A 126 11.97 -7.40 -3.61
CA HIS A 126 11.35 -8.63 -3.12
C HIS A 126 10.88 -9.57 -4.24
N LEU A 127 11.54 -9.50 -5.40
CA LEU A 127 11.36 -10.49 -6.45
C LEU A 127 12.03 -11.81 -5.99
N THR A 128 11.38 -12.55 -5.12
CA THR A 128 11.68 -13.96 -4.98
C THR A 128 11.11 -14.66 -6.20
N LEU A 129 11.96 -14.96 -7.16
CA LEU A 129 11.63 -15.92 -8.18
C LEU A 129 11.19 -17.20 -7.46
N PRO A 130 10.03 -17.81 -7.80
CA PRO A 130 9.69 -19.11 -7.26
C PRO A 130 10.79 -20.06 -7.68
N THR A 131 11.64 -20.43 -6.76
CA THR A 131 12.53 -21.57 -6.91
C THR A 131 11.62 -22.79 -7.07
N LYS A 132 11.45 -23.24 -8.32
CA LYS A 132 10.92 -24.58 -8.54
C LYS A 132 11.87 -25.53 -7.84
N ALA A 133 11.40 -26.10 -6.72
CA ALA A 133 11.96 -27.33 -6.22
C ALA A 133 11.61 -28.47 -7.15
#